data_78f4e55629928e41ac429f645da974a1
#
_entry.id   78f4e55629928e41ac429f645da974a1
#
_cell.length_a   1.000
_cell.length_b   1.000
_cell.length_c   1.000
_cell.angle_alpha   90.00
_cell.angle_beta   90.00
_cell.angle_gamma   90.00
#
_symmetry.space_group_name_H-M   'P 1'
#
loop_
_entity.id
_entity.type
_entity.pdbx_description
1 polymer ?
#
loop_
_entity_poly.entity_id
_entity_poly.type
_entity_poly.pdbx_seq_one_letter_code
_entity_poly.pdbx_strand_id
1 'polypeptide(L)'
;MILFFLFLTNCQKKTNHSDDSSKKTPPDYSSTANTRPNITIVGSEQKWSDLDDPSEDGWETEVLADHANKQLKKLGDLFFNDGSLKKIITDDFSSHRLSPKNLETLLSKDRLLIQSGEIELNGKKGGSRHLEQELKSVRTQSTSSSSEERYVKFKIVGIEVNTDKQTFNTKALFSIKYKTEKKIVQKNAVWAINWKGLNEDTKILDISVNSFRQAIMQNQSPLFTEITGSVIESNSCYKTQLAYGMNHWLTRMPVRAMLNRFGTPGISIGDVNGDGHDDFFLCQEPGLPNRLFIQEKDGQAVESSKEWGIDWIEDSRSSIIADFDNDGDQDLAVACYGMVVIAENVQEKRFEPAAILKTSWSTSSLAAADYDNDGLIDLYVCAYVNEDNGNSIGTDSNEFVYHDAENGASNTMYKNVTKGIGKISFLDVTDEVGLNVNNSRWSFAASWEDYDNDGDQDLYVANDYGRNNLYNNDKGKFTDLASKTDSED
;
A
#
# COMPACT_ATOMS: atom_id res chain seq x y z
N MET A 1 3.32 27.15 25.24
CA MET A 1 4.60 27.74 24.84
C MET A 1 5.62 27.88 25.99
N ILE A 2 5.55 27.14 27.07
CA ILE A 2 6.53 27.21 28.18
C ILE A 2 7.03 25.82 28.63
N LEU A 3 6.44 24.73 28.17
CA LEU A 3 6.87 23.37 28.58
C LEU A 3 7.86 22.70 27.64
N PHE A 4 8.03 23.14 26.42
CA PHE A 4 8.93 22.51 25.41
C PHE A 4 10.38 22.98 25.48
N PHE A 5 10.67 24.10 26.14
CA PHE A 5 12.03 24.65 26.23
C PHE A 5 12.86 24.13 27.42
N LEU A 6 12.30 23.30 28.31
CA LEU A 6 12.99 22.86 29.53
C LEU A 6 13.80 21.55 29.40
N PHE A 7 13.69 20.86 28.27
CA PHE A 7 14.47 19.61 28.07
C PHE A 7 15.76 19.75 27.25
N LEU A 8 16.02 20.92 26.65
CA LEU A 8 17.19 21.12 25.79
C LEU A 8 18.39 21.83 26.49
N THR A 9 18.30 22.19 27.76
CA THR A 9 19.36 22.95 28.44
C THR A 9 20.23 22.19 29.44
N ASN A 10 20.10 20.85 29.54
CA ASN A 10 20.82 20.11 30.61
C ASN A 10 21.83 19.07 30.09
N CYS A 11 22.36 19.20 28.89
CA CYS A 11 23.44 18.34 28.39
C CYS A 11 24.71 19.14 28.00
N GLN A 12 25.17 20.04 28.86
CA GLN A 12 26.54 20.56 28.81
C GLN A 12 27.16 20.53 30.22
N LYS A 13 27.74 19.40 30.58
CA LYS A 13 28.82 19.38 31.56
C LYS A 13 30.04 18.69 30.92
N LYS A 14 31.04 19.55 30.68
CA LYS A 14 32.41 19.16 30.31
C LYS A 14 32.96 18.17 31.31
N THR A 15 33.49 17.05 30.84
CA THR A 15 34.60 16.34 31.53
C THR A 15 35.71 16.13 30.52
N ASN A 16 36.82 16.78 30.80
CA ASN A 16 38.10 16.52 30.15
C ASN A 16 38.54 15.09 30.49
N HIS A 17 38.81 14.28 29.49
CA HIS A 17 39.75 13.15 29.64
C HIS A 17 40.60 13.02 28.37
N SER A 18 41.85 12.85 28.66
CA SER A 18 43.06 12.75 27.86
C SER A 18 42.99 11.74 26.73
N ASP A 19 43.64 12.12 25.62
CA ASP A 19 44.02 11.24 24.49
C ASP A 19 44.66 9.93 24.93
N ASP A 20 44.13 8.83 24.46
CA ASP A 20 44.85 7.60 24.27
C ASP A 20 44.49 7.02 22.88
N SER A 21 45.46 7.15 21.98
CA SER A 21 45.38 6.69 20.60
C SER A 21 45.73 5.21 20.52
N SER A 22 44.76 4.34 20.67
CA SER A 22 44.87 2.96 20.20
C SER A 22 43.77 2.67 19.15
N LYS A 23 44.21 2.51 17.90
CA LYS A 23 43.40 2.07 16.77
C LYS A 23 42.72 0.76 17.10
N LYS A 24 41.44 0.81 17.42
CA LYS A 24 40.54 -0.36 17.36
C LYS A 24 39.84 -0.33 16.02
N THR A 25 40.16 -1.30 15.17
CA THR A 25 39.34 -1.66 14.01
C THR A 25 37.88 -1.87 14.43
N PRO A 26 36.89 -1.39 13.65
CA PRO A 26 35.50 -1.67 13.94
C PRO A 26 35.26 -3.19 13.91
N PRO A 27 34.43 -3.75 14.80
CA PRO A 27 34.11 -5.16 14.76
C PRO A 27 33.45 -5.51 13.43
N ASP A 28 33.91 -6.58 12.82
CA ASP A 28 33.33 -7.19 11.64
C ASP A 28 31.97 -7.82 12.02
N TYR A 29 30.85 -7.23 11.59
CA TYR A 29 29.50 -7.73 11.83
C TYR A 29 29.02 -8.73 10.77
N SER A 30 29.90 -9.21 9.88
CA SER A 30 29.53 -10.09 8.78
C SER A 30 29.29 -11.56 9.17
N SER A 31 29.46 -11.95 10.45
CA SER A 31 29.41 -13.38 10.85
C SER A 31 28.66 -13.70 12.14
N THR A 32 27.72 -12.87 12.60
CA THR A 32 26.77 -13.35 13.61
C THR A 32 25.55 -13.92 12.92
N ALA A 33 25.58 -15.25 12.73
CA ALA A 33 24.43 -16.04 12.41
C ALA A 33 23.21 -15.60 13.23
N ASN A 34 22.04 -15.57 12.57
CA ASN A 34 20.71 -15.42 13.11
C ASN A 34 20.45 -16.30 14.35
N THR A 35 20.96 -15.95 15.50
CA THR A 35 20.41 -16.40 16.76
C THR A 35 19.35 -15.37 17.16
N ARG A 36 18.12 -15.52 16.62
CA ARG A 36 16.96 -14.94 17.25
C ARG A 36 16.99 -15.38 18.72
N PRO A 37 16.84 -14.47 19.70
CA PRO A 37 16.61 -14.92 21.05
C PRO A 37 15.39 -15.84 21.00
N ASN A 38 15.50 -17.06 21.52
CA ASN A 38 14.35 -17.92 21.76
C ASN A 38 13.50 -17.23 22.83
N ILE A 39 12.58 -16.38 22.40
CA ILE A 39 11.52 -15.89 23.26
C ILE A 39 10.56 -17.06 23.38
N THR A 40 10.69 -17.82 24.46
CA THR A 40 9.69 -18.79 24.86
C THR A 40 8.52 -17.97 25.40
N ILE A 41 7.49 -17.78 24.58
CA ILE A 41 6.19 -17.29 25.04
C ILE A 41 5.64 -18.41 25.92
N VAL A 42 5.72 -18.22 27.23
CA VAL A 42 5.12 -19.13 28.20
C VAL A 42 3.61 -18.91 28.13
N GLY A 43 2.89 -19.79 27.42
CA GLY A 43 1.44 -19.76 27.50
C GLY A 43 0.64 -20.36 26.37
N SER A 44 1.12 -20.56 25.14
CA SER A 44 0.40 -21.36 24.16
C SER A 44 1.34 -22.01 23.15
N GLU A 45 1.20 -23.32 23.01
CA GLU A 45 1.78 -24.08 21.90
C GLU A 45 0.98 -23.89 20.59
N GLN A 46 0.00 -22.98 20.56
CA GLN A 46 -0.81 -22.69 19.38
C GLN A 46 0.03 -21.94 18.33
N LYS A 47 0.13 -22.53 17.18
CA LYS A 47 0.72 -21.88 16.00
C LYS A 47 -0.28 -20.86 15.47
N TRP A 48 0.20 -19.80 14.84
CA TRP A 48 -0.67 -18.86 14.12
C TRP A 48 -1.59 -19.54 13.12
N SER A 49 -1.15 -20.62 12.48
CA SER A 49 -1.96 -21.47 11.60
C SER A 49 -3.14 -22.18 12.30
N ASP A 50 -3.12 -22.28 13.61
CA ASP A 50 -4.17 -22.93 14.39
C ASP A 50 -5.18 -21.89 14.91
N LEU A 51 -4.76 -20.61 14.97
CA LEU A 51 -5.61 -19.45 15.30
C LEU A 51 -6.33 -18.90 14.06
N ASP A 52 -5.78 -19.12 12.88
CA ASP A 52 -6.26 -18.66 11.58
C ASP A 52 -6.81 -19.84 10.78
N ASP A 53 -7.55 -20.74 11.46
CA ASP A 53 -8.23 -21.86 10.82
C ASP A 53 -9.67 -21.49 10.46
N PRO A 54 -9.97 -21.19 9.19
CA PRO A 54 -11.31 -20.77 8.75
C PRO A 54 -12.39 -21.82 9.04
N SER A 55 -12.03 -23.07 9.35
CA SER A 55 -12.99 -24.12 9.72
C SER A 55 -13.59 -23.91 11.12
N GLU A 56 -12.94 -23.15 12.00
CA GLU A 56 -13.40 -22.85 13.35
C GLU A 56 -14.26 -21.58 13.41
N ASP A 57 -14.15 -20.69 12.41
CA ASP A 57 -14.86 -19.40 12.36
C ASP A 57 -16.31 -19.53 11.85
N GLY A 58 -16.70 -20.71 11.38
CA GLY A 58 -18.05 -20.97 10.86
C GLY A 58 -18.29 -20.40 9.44
N TRP A 59 -17.25 -19.99 8.76
CA TRP A 59 -17.31 -19.43 7.40
C TRP A 59 -17.03 -20.50 6.35
N GLU A 60 -18.06 -21.28 6.00
CA GLU A 60 -17.95 -22.37 5.01
C GLU A 60 -17.34 -21.93 3.66
N THR A 61 -17.63 -20.68 3.24
CA THR A 61 -17.11 -20.13 1.98
C THR A 61 -15.61 -19.90 2.03
N GLU A 62 -15.05 -19.53 3.17
CA GLU A 62 -13.61 -19.32 3.34
C GLU A 62 -12.84 -20.64 3.30
N VAL A 63 -13.36 -21.69 3.95
CA VAL A 63 -12.81 -23.04 3.87
C VAL A 63 -12.78 -23.54 2.42
N LEU A 64 -13.86 -23.31 1.67
CA LEU A 64 -13.93 -23.70 0.26
C LEU A 64 -13.00 -22.87 -0.62
N ALA A 65 -12.83 -21.56 -0.31
CA ALA A 65 -11.87 -20.69 -0.99
C ALA A 65 -10.43 -21.18 -0.76
N ASP A 66 -10.08 -21.60 0.44
CA ASP A 66 -8.76 -22.16 0.74
C ASP A 66 -8.51 -23.49 -0.01
N HIS A 67 -9.48 -24.40 -0.02
CA HIS A 67 -9.40 -25.62 -0.81
C HIS A 67 -9.21 -25.33 -2.31
N ALA A 68 -9.98 -24.40 -2.86
CA ALA A 68 -9.86 -23.99 -4.24
C ALA A 68 -8.48 -23.35 -4.53
N ASN A 69 -8.00 -22.45 -3.66
CA ASN A 69 -6.69 -21.83 -3.79
C ASN A 69 -5.55 -22.85 -3.80
N LYS A 70 -5.61 -23.88 -2.95
CA LYS A 70 -4.64 -24.98 -2.95
C LYS A 70 -4.60 -25.70 -4.29
N GLN A 71 -5.76 -25.94 -4.94
CA GLN A 71 -5.82 -26.56 -6.27
C GLN A 71 -5.38 -25.62 -7.39
N LEU A 72 -5.76 -24.33 -7.31
CA LEU A 72 -5.33 -23.31 -8.27
C LEU A 72 -3.81 -23.10 -8.22
N LYS A 73 -3.20 -23.16 -7.05
CA LYS A 73 -1.74 -23.13 -6.91
C LYS A 73 -1.08 -24.30 -7.65
N LYS A 74 -1.59 -25.54 -7.45
CA LYS A 74 -1.11 -26.72 -8.19
C LYS A 74 -1.31 -26.59 -9.69
N LEU A 75 -2.45 -26.06 -10.14
CA LEU A 75 -2.70 -25.79 -11.56
C LEU A 75 -1.74 -24.72 -12.11
N GLY A 76 -1.49 -23.68 -11.33
CA GLY A 76 -0.54 -22.61 -11.66
C GLY A 76 0.86 -23.14 -11.92
N ASP A 77 1.34 -24.04 -11.09
CA ASP A 77 2.64 -24.70 -11.26
C ASP A 77 2.77 -25.42 -12.60
N LEU A 78 1.67 -25.99 -13.12
CA LEU A 78 1.66 -26.72 -14.39
C LEU A 78 1.77 -25.82 -15.63
N PHE A 79 1.64 -24.49 -15.50
CA PHE A 79 1.93 -23.58 -16.61
C PHE A 79 3.41 -23.54 -16.98
N PHE A 80 4.28 -23.84 -16.03
CA PHE A 80 5.74 -23.75 -16.24
C PHE A 80 6.48 -25.06 -15.97
N ASN A 81 5.86 -25.99 -15.24
CA ASN A 81 6.46 -27.26 -14.86
C ASN A 81 5.66 -28.43 -15.43
N ASP A 82 6.32 -29.55 -15.67
CA ASP A 82 5.61 -30.79 -16.00
C ASP A 82 4.94 -31.38 -14.77
N GLY A 83 3.78 -31.98 -14.95
CA GLY A 83 3.02 -32.61 -13.89
C GLY A 83 1.71 -33.20 -14.37
N SER A 84 0.91 -33.73 -13.45
CA SER A 84 -0.34 -34.40 -13.75
C SER A 84 -1.55 -33.62 -13.29
N LEU A 85 -2.55 -33.46 -14.15
CA LEU A 85 -3.85 -32.86 -13.85
C LEU A 85 -4.75 -33.77 -13.00
N LYS A 86 -4.47 -35.10 -12.91
CA LYS A 86 -5.36 -36.12 -12.34
C LYS A 86 -5.86 -35.83 -10.91
N LYS A 87 -5.05 -35.11 -10.10
CA LYS A 87 -5.42 -34.73 -8.73
C LYS A 87 -6.07 -33.34 -8.65
N ILE A 88 -6.14 -32.61 -9.76
CA ILE A 88 -6.62 -31.20 -9.80
C ILE A 88 -7.99 -31.12 -10.45
N ILE A 89 -8.23 -31.93 -11.48
CA ILE A 89 -9.50 -31.94 -12.25
C ILE A 89 -10.24 -33.25 -12.03
N THR A 90 -11.55 -33.22 -12.32
CA THR A 90 -12.40 -34.43 -12.33
C THR A 90 -12.20 -35.24 -13.62
N ASP A 91 -12.66 -36.52 -13.63
CA ASP A 91 -12.59 -37.39 -14.83
C ASP A 91 -13.50 -36.84 -15.96
N ASP A 92 -14.59 -36.19 -15.61
CA ASP A 92 -15.58 -35.56 -16.50
C ASP A 92 -15.30 -34.06 -16.76
N PHE A 93 -14.06 -33.60 -16.47
CA PHE A 93 -13.63 -32.21 -16.65
C PHE A 93 -13.86 -31.69 -18.06
N SER A 94 -14.29 -30.44 -18.15
CA SER A 94 -14.42 -29.71 -19.41
C SER A 94 -13.96 -28.25 -19.30
N SER A 95 -13.43 -27.69 -20.38
CA SER A 95 -13.12 -26.26 -20.43
C SER A 95 -13.28 -25.68 -21.82
N HIS A 96 -13.55 -24.38 -21.88
CA HIS A 96 -13.32 -23.62 -23.07
C HIS A 96 -11.82 -23.36 -23.26
N ARG A 97 -11.45 -22.68 -24.35
CA ARG A 97 -10.06 -22.21 -24.52
C ARG A 97 -9.71 -21.22 -23.40
N LEU A 98 -8.47 -21.25 -22.97
CA LEU A 98 -7.97 -20.30 -21.98
C LEU A 98 -7.59 -18.93 -22.59
N SER A 99 -7.53 -18.86 -23.93
CA SER A 99 -7.21 -17.64 -24.69
C SER A 99 -8.11 -17.53 -25.92
N PRO A 100 -8.57 -16.34 -26.31
CA PRO A 100 -9.35 -16.10 -27.54
C PRO A 100 -8.57 -16.52 -28.80
N LYS A 101 -9.31 -16.88 -29.86
CA LYS A 101 -8.72 -17.07 -31.19
C LYS A 101 -8.33 -15.76 -31.85
N ASN A 102 -9.19 -14.77 -31.72
CA ASN A 102 -9.02 -13.46 -32.30
C ASN A 102 -8.82 -12.44 -31.19
N LEU A 103 -7.88 -11.53 -31.38
CA LEU A 103 -7.57 -10.46 -30.45
C LEU A 103 -7.71 -9.14 -31.18
N GLU A 104 -8.41 -8.21 -30.56
CA GLU A 104 -8.52 -6.82 -30.97
C GLU A 104 -7.40 -6.01 -30.30
N THR A 105 -6.76 -5.14 -31.07
CA THR A 105 -5.73 -4.27 -30.54
C THR A 105 -6.35 -3.03 -29.92
N LEU A 106 -6.18 -2.88 -28.61
CA LEU A 106 -6.62 -1.71 -27.84
C LEU A 106 -5.58 -0.58 -27.88
N LEU A 107 -4.29 -0.95 -27.82
CA LEU A 107 -3.17 -0.02 -27.87
C LEU A 107 -1.98 -0.65 -28.58
N SER A 108 -1.40 0.12 -29.50
CA SER A 108 -0.11 -0.20 -30.07
C SER A 108 0.74 1.07 -30.10
N LYS A 109 1.70 1.16 -29.20
CA LYS A 109 2.56 2.33 -29.05
C LYS A 109 3.98 1.89 -28.73
N ASP A 110 4.94 2.37 -29.53
CA ASP A 110 6.37 2.03 -29.40
C ASP A 110 6.59 0.51 -29.32
N ARG A 111 6.94 0.02 -28.13
CA ARG A 111 7.21 -1.40 -27.86
C ARG A 111 6.10 -2.10 -27.07
N LEU A 112 5.01 -1.39 -26.76
CA LEU A 112 3.88 -1.93 -25.99
C LEU A 112 2.70 -2.20 -26.93
N LEU A 113 2.18 -3.44 -26.87
CA LEU A 113 0.97 -3.88 -27.54
C LEU A 113 -0.01 -4.40 -26.48
N ILE A 114 -1.19 -3.80 -26.41
CA ILE A 114 -2.29 -4.26 -25.54
C ILE A 114 -3.43 -4.75 -26.42
N GLN A 115 -3.89 -5.95 -26.15
CA GLN A 115 -4.95 -6.60 -26.90
C GLN A 115 -5.99 -7.20 -25.96
N SER A 116 -7.23 -7.24 -26.40
CA SER A 116 -8.34 -7.93 -25.73
C SER A 116 -9.03 -8.90 -26.67
N GLY A 117 -9.85 -9.77 -26.12
CA GLY A 117 -10.67 -10.66 -26.92
C GLY A 117 -11.69 -11.38 -26.05
N GLU A 118 -12.77 -11.78 -26.70
CA GLU A 118 -13.81 -12.59 -26.08
C GLU A 118 -13.60 -14.08 -26.44
N ILE A 119 -13.98 -14.94 -25.53
CA ILE A 119 -13.98 -16.39 -25.74
C ILE A 119 -15.40 -16.81 -26.07
N GLU A 120 -15.57 -17.47 -27.20
CA GLU A 120 -16.86 -18.03 -27.62
C GLU A 120 -17.33 -19.10 -26.64
N LEU A 121 -18.24 -18.76 -25.73
CA LEU A 121 -18.81 -19.69 -24.76
C LEU A 121 -19.75 -20.74 -25.38
N ASN A 122 -20.23 -20.49 -26.59
CA ASN A 122 -21.04 -21.45 -27.36
C ASN A 122 -20.19 -22.50 -28.10
N GLY A 123 -18.87 -22.41 -27.99
CA GLY A 123 -17.94 -23.38 -28.59
C GLY A 123 -17.93 -24.74 -27.90
N LYS A 124 -17.42 -25.75 -28.60
CA LYS A 124 -17.22 -27.07 -28.02
C LYS A 124 -16.17 -27.02 -26.91
N LYS A 125 -16.55 -27.47 -25.70
CA LYS A 125 -15.61 -27.66 -24.59
C LYS A 125 -14.65 -28.83 -24.87
N GLY A 126 -13.39 -28.67 -24.47
CA GLY A 126 -12.39 -29.71 -24.49
C GLY A 126 -12.22 -30.36 -23.11
N GLY A 127 -11.78 -31.63 -23.06
CA GLY A 127 -11.45 -32.32 -21.81
C GLY A 127 -10.00 -32.05 -21.38
N SER A 128 -9.49 -32.91 -20.47
CA SER A 128 -8.15 -32.80 -19.89
C SER A 128 -7.01 -32.66 -20.91
N ARG A 129 -7.08 -33.36 -22.04
CA ARG A 129 -6.06 -33.22 -23.13
C ARG A 129 -6.00 -31.80 -23.71
N HIS A 130 -7.15 -31.14 -23.81
CA HIS A 130 -7.20 -29.79 -24.30
C HIS A 130 -6.51 -28.82 -23.31
N LEU A 131 -6.81 -28.95 -22.02
CA LEU A 131 -6.15 -28.17 -20.98
C LEU A 131 -4.62 -28.42 -20.98
N GLU A 132 -4.18 -29.68 -21.10
CA GLU A 132 -2.75 -29.99 -21.19
C GLU A 132 -2.07 -29.32 -22.38
N GLN A 133 -2.75 -29.23 -23.55
CA GLN A 133 -2.22 -28.54 -24.73
C GLN A 133 -2.08 -27.05 -24.51
N GLU A 134 -3.07 -26.39 -23.87
CA GLU A 134 -3.03 -24.96 -23.54
C GLU A 134 -1.88 -24.66 -22.57
N LEU A 135 -1.71 -25.47 -21.50
CA LEU A 135 -0.61 -25.34 -20.55
C LEU A 135 0.76 -25.55 -21.23
N LYS A 136 0.88 -26.58 -22.06
CA LYS A 136 2.11 -26.88 -22.80
C LYS A 136 2.48 -25.73 -23.76
N SER A 137 1.50 -25.12 -24.41
CA SER A 137 1.73 -23.96 -25.30
C SER A 137 2.41 -22.81 -24.57
N VAL A 138 2.04 -22.53 -23.33
CA VAL A 138 2.70 -21.50 -22.52
C VAL A 138 4.13 -21.92 -22.15
N ARG A 139 4.32 -23.16 -21.70
CA ARG A 139 5.66 -23.68 -21.34
C ARG A 139 6.66 -23.59 -22.46
N THR A 140 6.26 -24.00 -23.67
CA THR A 140 7.14 -23.98 -24.84
C THR A 140 7.50 -22.57 -25.31
N GLN A 141 6.70 -21.55 -25.00
CA GLN A 141 6.98 -20.16 -25.31
C GLN A 141 7.86 -19.47 -24.27
N SER A 142 7.84 -19.93 -23.03
CA SER A 142 8.62 -19.32 -21.96
C SER A 142 10.08 -19.74 -22.01
N THR A 143 10.99 -18.79 -22.08
CA THR A 143 12.45 -19.01 -22.08
C THR A 143 13.08 -18.75 -20.71
N SER A 144 12.30 -18.20 -19.76
CA SER A 144 12.80 -17.84 -18.44
C SER A 144 12.66 -18.96 -17.43
N SER A 145 13.68 -19.14 -16.61
CA SER A 145 13.69 -20.05 -15.46
C SER A 145 13.52 -19.33 -14.11
N SER A 146 13.70 -17.99 -14.05
CA SER A 146 13.62 -17.25 -12.78
C SER A 146 12.17 -16.94 -12.40
N SER A 147 11.86 -16.94 -11.11
CA SER A 147 10.54 -16.57 -10.58
C SER A 147 10.21 -15.07 -10.75
N GLU A 148 11.20 -14.23 -10.92
CA GLU A 148 11.02 -12.79 -11.17
C GLU A 148 10.52 -12.52 -12.59
N GLU A 149 10.92 -13.36 -13.56
CA GLU A 149 10.55 -13.22 -14.95
C GLU A 149 9.31 -14.02 -15.35
N ARG A 150 8.82 -14.90 -14.48
CA ARG A 150 7.60 -15.69 -14.71
C ARG A 150 6.80 -15.87 -13.44
N TYR A 151 5.49 -15.71 -13.51
CA TYR A 151 4.58 -16.04 -12.42
C TYR A 151 3.20 -16.40 -12.94
N VAL A 152 2.46 -17.14 -12.12
CA VAL A 152 1.00 -17.32 -12.25
C VAL A 152 0.37 -16.93 -10.94
N LYS A 153 -0.68 -16.12 -11.00
CA LYS A 153 -1.50 -15.76 -9.85
C LYS A 153 -2.96 -16.03 -10.13
N PHE A 154 -3.64 -16.54 -9.12
CA PHE A 154 -5.08 -16.58 -9.03
C PHE A 154 -5.50 -15.79 -7.79
N LYS A 155 -6.61 -15.06 -7.89
CA LYS A 155 -7.29 -14.43 -6.77
C LYS A 155 -8.76 -14.73 -6.88
N ILE A 156 -9.32 -15.50 -5.95
CA ILE A 156 -10.76 -15.75 -5.87
C ILE A 156 -11.39 -14.44 -5.35
N VAL A 157 -12.42 -13.96 -6.08
CA VAL A 157 -13.14 -12.72 -5.78
C VAL A 157 -14.64 -12.94 -5.66
N GLY A 158 -15.09 -14.19 -5.69
CA GLY A 158 -16.47 -14.56 -5.47
C GLY A 158 -16.61 -16.06 -5.37
N ILE A 159 -17.51 -16.52 -4.52
CA ILE A 159 -17.82 -17.92 -4.30
C ILE A 159 -19.32 -18.12 -4.10
N GLU A 160 -19.87 -19.14 -4.75
CA GLU A 160 -21.29 -19.51 -4.64
C GLU A 160 -21.39 -21.01 -4.40
N VAL A 161 -22.05 -21.42 -3.32
CA VAL A 161 -22.15 -22.81 -2.89
C VAL A 161 -23.48 -23.42 -3.29
N ASN A 162 -23.44 -24.66 -3.81
CA ASN A 162 -24.61 -25.48 -4.06
C ASN A 162 -24.50 -26.80 -3.27
N THR A 163 -25.01 -26.79 -2.05
CA THR A 163 -24.92 -27.91 -1.11
C THR A 163 -25.61 -29.18 -1.61
N ASP A 164 -26.75 -29.05 -2.28
CA ASP A 164 -27.54 -30.19 -2.79
C ASP A 164 -26.77 -31.01 -3.86
N LYS A 165 -25.92 -30.31 -4.63
CA LYS A 165 -25.10 -30.91 -5.69
C LYS A 165 -23.67 -31.24 -5.27
N GLN A 166 -23.27 -30.93 -4.03
CA GLN A 166 -21.88 -31.03 -3.57
C GLN A 166 -20.91 -30.31 -4.52
N THR A 167 -21.30 -29.10 -4.98
CA THR A 167 -20.53 -28.28 -5.93
C THR A 167 -20.51 -26.83 -5.46
N PHE A 168 -19.52 -26.08 -5.90
CA PHE A 168 -19.49 -24.63 -5.76
C PHE A 168 -18.84 -23.98 -6.98
N ASN A 169 -19.10 -22.70 -7.15
CA ASN A 169 -18.55 -21.89 -8.22
C ASN A 169 -17.64 -20.84 -7.64
N THR A 170 -16.55 -20.52 -8.35
CA THR A 170 -15.71 -19.38 -8.01
C THR A 170 -15.53 -18.47 -9.22
N LYS A 171 -15.49 -17.16 -8.96
CA LYS A 171 -14.97 -16.14 -9.86
C LYS A 171 -13.54 -15.85 -9.45
N ALA A 172 -12.58 -16.11 -10.34
CA ALA A 172 -11.16 -15.93 -10.05
C ALA A 172 -10.50 -15.00 -11.06
N LEU A 173 -9.74 -14.04 -10.57
CA LEU A 173 -8.83 -13.25 -11.38
C LEU A 173 -7.58 -14.07 -11.66
N PHE A 174 -7.26 -14.24 -12.93
CA PHE A 174 -6.08 -14.95 -13.41
C PHE A 174 -5.08 -13.98 -14.01
N SER A 175 -3.83 -14.13 -13.63
CA SER A 175 -2.71 -13.40 -14.24
C SER A 175 -1.53 -14.34 -14.47
N ILE A 176 -0.96 -14.32 -15.66
CA ILE A 176 0.26 -15.03 -15.99
C ILE A 176 1.23 -14.07 -16.70
N LYS A 177 2.49 -14.08 -16.25
CA LYS A 177 3.60 -13.35 -16.90
C LYS A 177 4.69 -14.34 -17.26
N TYR A 178 5.29 -14.20 -18.41
CA TYR A 178 6.47 -14.96 -18.83
C TYR A 178 7.27 -14.20 -19.89
N LYS A 179 8.55 -14.53 -19.97
CA LYS A 179 9.48 -14.00 -20.96
C LYS A 179 9.69 -15.02 -22.07
N THR A 180 9.73 -14.54 -23.29
CA THR A 180 10.19 -15.27 -24.45
C THR A 180 11.54 -14.70 -24.92
N GLU A 181 12.17 -15.25 -25.94
CA GLU A 181 13.43 -14.70 -26.47
C GLU A 181 13.38 -13.21 -26.82
N LYS A 182 12.22 -12.70 -27.25
CA LYS A 182 12.09 -11.34 -27.79
C LYS A 182 11.04 -10.48 -27.08
N LYS A 183 10.23 -11.05 -26.19
CA LYS A 183 9.04 -10.39 -25.65
C LYS A 183 8.83 -10.77 -24.19
N ILE A 184 8.27 -9.84 -23.44
CA ILE A 184 7.60 -10.11 -22.15
C ILE A 184 6.10 -10.15 -22.45
N VAL A 185 5.42 -11.20 -22.02
CA VAL A 185 3.99 -11.40 -22.23
C VAL A 185 3.31 -11.47 -20.85
N GLN A 186 2.30 -10.66 -20.67
CA GLN A 186 1.37 -10.77 -19.53
C GLN A 186 -0.04 -11.00 -20.06
N LYS A 187 -0.74 -11.99 -19.50
CA LYS A 187 -2.14 -12.26 -19.82
C LYS A 187 -2.94 -12.17 -18.53
N ASN A 188 -4.07 -11.48 -18.59
CA ASN A 188 -5.02 -11.36 -17.50
C ASN A 188 -6.38 -11.84 -18.00
N ALA A 189 -7.10 -12.55 -17.15
CA ALA A 189 -8.43 -13.06 -17.47
C ALA A 189 -9.30 -13.19 -16.23
N VAL A 190 -10.61 -13.20 -16.41
CA VAL A 190 -11.57 -13.57 -15.37
C VAL A 190 -12.03 -15.00 -15.67
N TRP A 191 -11.80 -15.91 -14.73
CA TRP A 191 -12.20 -17.29 -14.81
C TRP A 191 -13.41 -17.57 -13.95
N ALA A 192 -14.44 -18.20 -14.53
CA ALA A 192 -15.51 -18.85 -13.80
C ALA A 192 -15.17 -20.34 -13.70
N ILE A 193 -15.06 -20.86 -12.49
CA ILE A 193 -14.61 -22.23 -12.25
C ILE A 193 -15.67 -22.95 -11.44
N ASN A 194 -16.14 -24.08 -11.95
CA ASN A 194 -17.03 -24.99 -11.23
C ASN A 194 -16.19 -26.08 -10.54
N TRP A 195 -16.50 -26.31 -9.28
CA TRP A 195 -15.80 -27.26 -8.42
C TRP A 195 -16.74 -28.40 -8.00
N LYS A 196 -16.18 -29.59 -7.82
CA LYS A 196 -16.84 -30.76 -7.28
C LYS A 196 -16.19 -31.20 -5.97
N GLY A 197 -17.01 -31.41 -4.94
CA GLY A 197 -16.58 -31.71 -3.58
C GLY A 197 -16.55 -30.44 -2.71
N LEU A 198 -16.92 -30.60 -1.45
CA LEU A 198 -16.94 -29.51 -0.45
C LEU A 198 -15.92 -29.77 0.67
N ASN A 199 -14.83 -30.48 0.37
CA ASN A 199 -13.80 -30.90 1.30
C ASN A 199 -12.40 -30.80 0.66
N GLU A 200 -11.38 -31.30 1.32
CA GLU A 200 -9.99 -31.30 0.84
C GLU A 200 -9.78 -32.01 -0.51
N ASP A 201 -10.68 -32.93 -0.91
CA ASP A 201 -10.64 -33.64 -2.21
C ASP A 201 -11.30 -32.83 -3.35
N THR A 202 -11.61 -31.56 -3.12
CA THR A 202 -12.17 -30.62 -4.10
C THR A 202 -11.37 -30.64 -5.41
N LYS A 203 -12.08 -30.80 -6.54
CA LYS A 203 -11.50 -30.82 -7.90
C LYS A 203 -12.25 -29.90 -8.85
N ILE A 204 -11.53 -29.40 -9.84
CA ILE A 204 -12.11 -28.59 -10.91
C ILE A 204 -12.95 -29.47 -11.83
N LEU A 205 -14.21 -29.12 -11.99
CA LEU A 205 -15.15 -29.75 -12.90
C LEU A 205 -15.19 -29.04 -14.26
N ASP A 206 -15.15 -27.70 -14.24
CA ASP A 206 -15.26 -26.90 -15.46
C ASP A 206 -14.53 -25.56 -15.31
N ILE A 207 -13.95 -25.09 -16.42
CA ILE A 207 -13.35 -23.74 -16.51
C ILE A 207 -13.97 -23.01 -17.69
N SER A 208 -14.48 -21.81 -17.45
CA SER A 208 -14.88 -20.84 -18.45
C SER A 208 -14.14 -19.52 -18.24
N VAL A 209 -13.75 -18.87 -19.34
CA VAL A 209 -13.04 -17.61 -19.30
C VAL A 209 -13.95 -16.51 -19.82
N ASN A 210 -14.26 -15.54 -18.95
CA ASN A 210 -15.27 -14.52 -19.26
C ASN A 210 -14.67 -13.25 -19.90
N SER A 211 -13.45 -12.91 -19.56
CA SER A 211 -12.74 -11.80 -20.19
C SER A 211 -11.26 -12.15 -20.35
N PHE A 212 -10.64 -11.55 -21.34
CA PHE A 212 -9.23 -11.78 -21.60
C PHE A 212 -8.55 -10.51 -22.11
N ARG A 213 -7.40 -10.21 -21.55
CA ARG A 213 -6.50 -9.18 -22.03
C ARG A 213 -5.06 -9.68 -22.03
N GLN A 214 -4.28 -9.24 -23.00
CA GLN A 214 -2.83 -9.45 -22.97
C GLN A 214 -2.08 -8.15 -23.24
N ALA A 215 -0.96 -8.02 -22.55
CA ALA A 215 0.05 -7.01 -22.81
C ALA A 215 1.33 -7.70 -23.32
N ILE A 216 1.87 -7.21 -24.39
CA ILE A 216 3.12 -7.71 -24.97
C ILE A 216 4.09 -6.54 -25.03
N MET A 217 5.23 -6.68 -24.35
CA MET A 217 6.32 -5.74 -24.45
C MET A 217 7.42 -6.32 -25.35
N GLN A 218 7.72 -5.61 -26.41
CA GLN A 218 8.84 -5.93 -27.30
C GLN A 218 10.08 -5.22 -26.77
N ASN A 219 11.22 -5.89 -26.84
CA ASN A 219 12.49 -5.46 -26.29
C ASN A 219 12.62 -5.64 -24.76
N GLN A 220 13.84 -5.92 -24.32
CA GLN A 220 14.11 -6.45 -22.97
C GLN A 220 14.68 -5.40 -22.01
N SER A 221 14.87 -4.16 -22.45
CA SER A 221 15.28 -3.11 -21.53
C SER A 221 14.09 -2.71 -20.63
N PRO A 222 14.28 -2.59 -19.31
CA PRO A 222 13.24 -2.12 -18.41
C PRO A 222 12.75 -0.72 -18.85
N LEU A 223 11.45 -0.44 -18.60
CA LEU A 223 10.87 0.89 -18.82
C LEU A 223 11.38 1.89 -17.78
N PHE A 224 11.63 1.40 -16.59
CA PHE A 224 12.14 2.18 -15.47
C PHE A 224 13.47 1.59 -15.03
N THR A 225 14.40 2.45 -14.70
CA THR A 225 15.70 2.08 -14.13
C THR A 225 15.78 2.70 -12.74
N GLU A 226 16.24 1.93 -11.76
CA GLU A 226 16.52 2.42 -10.43
C GLU A 226 17.70 3.41 -10.52
N ILE A 227 17.48 4.65 -10.06
CA ILE A 227 18.47 5.75 -10.15
C ILE A 227 18.73 6.42 -8.81
N THR A 228 18.18 5.93 -7.70
CA THR A 228 18.32 6.55 -6.37
C THR A 228 19.77 6.84 -6.03
N GLY A 229 20.67 5.89 -6.28
CA GLY A 229 22.10 6.09 -6.06
C GLY A 229 22.67 7.26 -6.87
N SER A 230 22.31 7.39 -8.15
CA SER A 230 22.81 8.51 -8.98
C SER A 230 22.27 9.87 -8.55
N VAL A 231 21.12 9.89 -7.87
CA VAL A 231 20.49 11.14 -7.40
C VAL A 231 21.01 11.57 -6.04
N ILE A 232 21.13 10.66 -5.07
CA ILE A 232 21.38 11.02 -3.67
C ILE A 232 22.62 10.38 -3.00
N GLU A 233 23.36 9.48 -3.68
CA GLU A 233 24.51 8.76 -3.06
C GLU A 233 25.64 9.67 -2.57
N SER A 234 25.78 10.86 -3.15
CA SER A 234 26.76 11.87 -2.72
C SER A 234 26.51 12.40 -1.30
N ASN A 235 25.27 12.27 -0.81
CA ASN A 235 24.90 12.73 0.53
C ASN A 235 25.31 11.73 1.61
N SER A 236 25.84 12.21 2.72
CA SER A 236 26.28 11.38 3.86
C SER A 236 25.12 10.57 4.46
N CYS A 237 23.90 11.13 4.50
CA CYS A 237 22.69 10.48 5.01
C CYS A 237 22.28 9.25 4.17
N TYR A 238 22.64 9.17 2.90
CA TYR A 238 22.35 7.99 2.09
C TYR A 238 22.96 6.73 2.71
N LYS A 239 24.27 6.74 2.99
CA LYS A 239 24.99 5.59 3.56
C LYS A 239 24.69 5.33 5.03
N THR A 240 24.39 6.38 5.80
CA THR A 240 24.19 6.27 7.24
C THR A 240 22.75 6.03 7.66
N GLN A 241 21.78 6.36 6.82
CA GLN A 241 20.35 6.29 7.14
C GLN A 241 19.54 5.59 6.03
N LEU A 242 19.55 6.10 4.79
CA LEU A 242 18.57 5.73 3.78
C LEU A 242 18.87 4.40 3.08
N ALA A 243 20.14 4.01 2.96
CA ALA A 243 20.52 2.72 2.37
C ALA A 243 20.09 1.51 3.22
N TYR A 244 19.65 1.74 4.45
CA TYR A 244 19.13 0.70 5.33
C TYR A 244 17.62 0.60 5.20
N GLY A 245 17.12 -0.61 4.91
CA GLY A 245 15.69 -0.86 4.85
C GLY A 245 15.03 -0.89 6.23
N MET A 246 13.69 -0.90 6.23
CA MET A 246 12.83 -0.95 7.41
C MET A 246 13.30 -2.00 8.44
N ASN A 247 13.61 -3.22 8.00
CA ASN A 247 14.05 -4.30 8.89
C ASN A 247 15.31 -3.98 9.70
N HIS A 248 16.20 -3.15 9.15
CA HIS A 248 17.40 -2.70 9.89
C HIS A 248 17.00 -1.78 11.05
N TRP A 249 16.10 -0.85 10.81
CA TRP A 249 15.68 0.12 11.82
C TRP A 249 14.76 -0.51 12.86
N LEU A 250 13.82 -1.35 12.46
CA LEU A 250 12.91 -2.05 13.38
C LEU A 250 13.65 -2.86 14.45
N THR A 251 14.81 -3.43 14.14
CA THR A 251 15.61 -4.16 15.13
C THR A 251 16.33 -3.25 16.14
N ARG A 252 16.30 -1.93 15.93
CA ARG A 252 16.99 -0.92 16.74
C ARG A 252 16.03 0.02 17.47
N MET A 253 14.76 -0.03 17.12
CA MET A 253 13.71 0.76 17.74
C MET A 253 13.12 0.08 18.96
N PRO A 254 12.59 0.83 19.93
CA PRO A 254 11.79 0.26 21.01
C PRO A 254 10.58 -0.49 20.47
N VAL A 255 10.25 -1.64 21.06
CA VAL A 255 9.09 -2.49 20.66
C VAL A 255 7.80 -1.68 20.56
N ARG A 256 7.58 -0.72 21.46
CA ARG A 256 6.39 0.15 21.46
C ARG A 256 6.25 0.98 20.18
N ALA A 257 7.36 1.39 19.58
CA ALA A 257 7.37 2.13 18.31
C ALA A 257 7.08 1.21 17.10
N MET A 258 7.17 -0.12 17.27
CA MET A 258 6.98 -1.10 16.19
C MET A 258 5.53 -1.57 16.05
N LEU A 259 4.72 -1.50 17.11
CA LEU A 259 3.39 -2.12 17.16
C LEU A 259 2.35 -1.45 16.25
N ASN A 260 2.55 -0.19 15.88
CA ASN A 260 1.60 0.58 15.05
C ASN A 260 2.17 0.95 13.68
N ARG A 261 3.14 0.16 13.17
CA ARG A 261 3.81 0.48 11.91
C ARG A 261 3.38 -0.44 10.79
N PHE A 262 2.36 0.01 10.10
CA PHE A 262 1.98 -0.54 8.81
C PHE A 262 2.43 0.46 7.73
N GLY A 263 3.30 0.00 6.84
CA GLY A 263 3.81 0.81 5.76
C GLY A 263 5.14 1.51 6.08
N THR A 264 5.65 2.18 5.08
CA THR A 264 6.90 2.95 5.11
C THR A 264 6.58 4.44 5.27
N PRO A 265 7.51 5.25 5.80
CA PRO A 265 7.38 6.70 5.81
C PRO A 265 7.09 7.28 4.43
N GLY A 266 6.28 8.35 4.41
CA GLY A 266 5.84 9.01 3.18
C GLY A 266 6.92 9.84 2.49
N ILE A 267 6.64 10.17 1.24
CA ILE A 267 7.42 11.10 0.42
C ILE A 267 6.47 12.13 -0.19
N SER A 268 6.88 13.39 -0.21
CA SER A 268 6.22 14.45 -0.98
C SER A 268 7.21 15.14 -1.93
N ILE A 269 6.68 15.65 -3.01
CA ILE A 269 7.43 16.28 -4.09
C ILE A 269 6.84 17.65 -4.33
N GLY A 270 7.71 18.65 -4.51
CA GLY A 270 7.35 20.01 -4.84
C GLY A 270 8.58 20.90 -4.99
N ASP A 271 8.45 22.00 -5.69
CA ASP A 271 9.50 23.01 -5.88
C ASP A 271 9.49 23.99 -4.68
N VAL A 272 10.23 23.65 -3.60
CA VAL A 272 10.19 24.43 -2.36
C VAL A 272 11.09 25.67 -2.41
N ASN A 273 12.02 25.74 -3.37
CA ASN A 273 12.94 26.85 -3.51
C ASN A 273 12.63 27.75 -4.71
N GLY A 274 11.56 27.48 -5.47
CA GLY A 274 11.11 28.30 -6.59
C GLY A 274 12.03 28.29 -7.82
N ASP A 275 12.89 27.28 -7.97
CA ASP A 275 13.89 27.25 -9.05
C ASP A 275 13.40 26.49 -10.30
N GLY A 276 12.20 25.93 -10.28
CA GLY A 276 11.57 25.20 -11.38
C GLY A 276 11.97 23.72 -11.46
N HIS A 277 12.62 23.19 -10.44
CA HIS A 277 12.91 21.76 -10.29
C HIS A 277 12.20 21.23 -9.06
N ASP A 278 11.62 20.01 -9.19
CA ASP A 278 10.94 19.39 -8.06
C ASP A 278 11.94 18.88 -7.01
N ASP A 279 11.77 19.32 -5.79
CA ASP A 279 12.45 18.85 -4.59
C ASP A 279 11.66 17.71 -3.94
N PHE A 280 12.21 17.00 -2.96
CA PHE A 280 11.44 15.99 -2.25
C PHE A 280 11.75 15.91 -0.77
N PHE A 281 10.68 15.74 0.00
CA PHE A 281 10.73 15.53 1.44
C PHE A 281 10.43 14.08 1.78
N LEU A 282 11.27 13.47 2.64
CA LEU A 282 11.14 12.10 3.13
C LEU A 282 10.81 12.11 4.62
N CYS A 283 9.63 11.66 4.97
CA CYS A 283 9.31 11.29 6.34
C CYS A 283 10.24 10.17 6.83
N GLN A 284 10.54 10.16 8.14
CA GLN A 284 11.42 9.17 8.72
C GLN A 284 10.82 8.57 10.00
N GLU A 285 11.40 7.45 10.39
CA GLU A 285 11.10 6.72 11.60
C GLU A 285 11.42 7.54 12.86
N PRO A 286 10.72 7.35 14.00
CA PRO A 286 10.99 8.09 15.23
C PRO A 286 12.46 7.96 15.66
N GLY A 287 13.07 9.09 15.95
CA GLY A 287 14.49 9.19 16.31
C GLY A 287 15.45 9.29 15.11
N LEU A 288 14.95 9.17 13.89
CA LEU A 288 15.69 9.48 12.67
C LEU A 288 15.23 10.85 12.13
N PRO A 289 16.16 11.73 11.72
CA PRO A 289 15.76 13.02 11.17
C PRO A 289 15.09 12.86 9.80
N ASN A 290 14.00 13.59 9.60
CA ASN A 290 13.38 13.76 8.29
C ASN A 290 14.37 14.33 7.29
N ARG A 291 14.15 14.09 6.00
CA ARG A 291 15.08 14.49 4.95
C ARG A 291 14.40 15.31 3.88
N LEU A 292 14.94 16.50 3.62
CA LEU A 292 14.64 17.32 2.45
C LEU A 292 15.83 17.26 1.50
N PHE A 293 15.54 17.01 0.24
CA PHE A 293 16.51 17.02 -0.83
C PHE A 293 16.15 18.09 -1.85
N ILE A 294 17.03 19.02 -2.05
CA ILE A 294 16.93 20.07 -3.07
C ILE A 294 17.57 19.54 -4.35
N GLN A 295 16.80 19.53 -5.44
CA GLN A 295 17.27 19.04 -6.73
C GLN A 295 18.13 20.11 -7.42
N GLU A 296 19.28 19.68 -7.91
CA GLU A 296 20.20 20.51 -8.67
C GLU A 296 19.99 20.31 -10.19
N LYS A 297 20.39 21.29 -10.97
CA LYS A 297 20.25 21.28 -12.47
C LYS A 297 20.91 20.09 -13.18
N ASP A 298 21.84 19.42 -12.54
CA ASP A 298 22.52 18.24 -13.07
C ASP A 298 21.76 16.92 -12.77
N GLY A 299 20.62 17.01 -12.07
CA GLY A 299 19.76 15.89 -11.69
C GLY A 299 20.21 15.17 -10.41
N GLN A 300 21.21 15.67 -9.70
CA GLN A 300 21.50 15.26 -8.33
C GLN A 300 20.63 16.04 -7.36
N ALA A 301 20.48 15.53 -6.14
CA ALA A 301 19.76 16.22 -5.08
C ALA A 301 20.61 16.30 -3.81
N VAL A 302 20.62 17.48 -3.21
CA VAL A 302 21.45 17.82 -2.04
C VAL A 302 20.58 17.82 -0.78
N GLU A 303 20.99 17.07 0.24
CA GLU A 303 20.31 17.00 1.53
C GLU A 303 20.48 18.32 2.27
N SER A 304 19.38 19.00 2.54
CA SER A 304 19.32 20.36 3.09
C SER A 304 18.40 20.49 4.31
N SER A 305 17.93 19.38 4.90
CA SER A 305 16.91 19.37 5.96
C SER A 305 17.25 20.25 7.14
N LYS A 306 18.50 20.22 7.57
CA LYS A 306 18.97 21.02 8.71
C LYS A 306 19.01 22.52 8.40
N GLU A 307 19.41 22.87 7.20
CA GLU A 307 19.44 24.27 6.73
C GLU A 307 18.03 24.83 6.65
N TRP A 308 17.09 24.00 6.18
CA TRP A 308 15.68 24.32 6.06
C TRP A 308 14.88 24.17 7.37
N GLY A 309 15.50 23.72 8.46
CA GLY A 309 14.87 23.66 9.79
C GLY A 309 13.85 22.54 9.98
N ILE A 310 13.88 21.51 9.14
CA ILE A 310 12.91 20.39 9.13
C ILE A 310 13.54 19.01 9.33
N ASP A 311 14.74 18.93 9.90
CA ASP A 311 15.40 17.70 10.31
C ASP A 311 14.80 17.13 11.62
N TRP A 312 13.46 17.18 11.74
CA TRP A 312 12.73 16.71 12.92
C TRP A 312 12.89 15.21 13.08
N ILE A 313 12.87 14.75 14.34
CA ILE A 313 13.06 13.34 14.71
C ILE A 313 11.78 12.68 15.22
N GLU A 314 10.64 13.31 15.01
CA GLU A 314 9.31 12.80 15.33
C GLU A 314 8.92 11.64 14.40
N ASP A 315 8.02 10.79 14.87
CA ASP A 315 7.41 9.74 14.04
C ASP A 315 6.59 10.39 12.93
N SER A 316 7.20 10.55 11.77
CA SER A 316 6.59 11.20 10.60
C SER A 316 6.16 10.14 9.59
N ARG A 317 4.88 10.20 9.15
CA ARG A 317 4.27 9.13 8.34
C ARG A 317 3.83 9.56 6.96
N SER A 318 3.31 10.76 6.85
CA SER A 318 2.82 11.33 5.60
C SER A 318 3.17 12.80 5.56
N SER A 319 3.37 13.32 4.38
CA SER A 319 3.60 14.75 4.17
C SER A 319 2.91 15.22 2.91
N ILE A 320 2.65 16.52 2.84
CA ILE A 320 2.15 17.22 1.66
C ILE A 320 2.94 18.52 1.53
N ILE A 321 3.38 18.81 0.31
CA ILE A 321 3.95 20.09 -0.07
C ILE A 321 2.88 20.81 -0.88
N ALA A 322 2.41 21.98 -0.42
CA ALA A 322 1.39 22.81 -1.07
C ALA A 322 1.43 24.23 -0.52
N ASP A 323 0.94 25.19 -1.27
CA ASP A 323 0.78 26.59 -0.85
C ASP A 323 -0.50 26.72 0.01
N PHE A 324 -0.37 26.77 1.34
CA PHE A 324 -1.50 26.82 2.26
C PHE A 324 -1.99 28.23 2.59
N ASP A 325 -1.24 29.27 2.25
CA ASP A 325 -1.64 30.65 2.52
C ASP A 325 -1.74 31.54 1.28
N ASN A 326 -1.57 30.94 0.09
CA ASN A 326 -1.65 31.56 -1.22
C ASN A 326 -0.64 32.74 -1.40
N ASP A 327 0.56 32.56 -0.87
CA ASP A 327 1.63 33.57 -1.04
C ASP A 327 2.52 33.29 -2.26
N GLY A 328 2.38 32.08 -2.86
CA GLY A 328 3.05 31.66 -4.08
C GLY A 328 4.25 30.76 -3.85
N ASP A 329 4.68 30.52 -2.60
CA ASP A 329 5.67 29.51 -2.28
C ASP A 329 5.01 28.22 -1.70
N GLN A 330 5.76 27.15 -1.58
CA GLN A 330 5.19 25.86 -1.18
C GLN A 330 5.53 25.54 0.27
N ASP A 331 4.51 25.45 1.10
CA ASP A 331 4.56 25.05 2.50
C ASP A 331 4.63 23.53 2.67
N LEU A 332 4.80 23.09 3.92
CA LEU A 332 4.93 21.68 4.26
C LEU A 332 3.96 21.28 5.39
N ALA A 333 3.08 20.32 5.13
CA ALA A 333 2.31 19.63 6.15
C ALA A 333 2.93 18.26 6.43
N VAL A 334 3.16 17.93 7.71
CA VAL A 334 3.73 16.61 8.12
C VAL A 334 2.86 15.98 9.18
N ALA A 335 2.33 14.80 8.85
CA ALA A 335 1.61 13.95 9.80
C ALA A 335 2.61 13.26 10.73
N CYS A 336 2.49 13.58 12.00
CA CYS A 336 3.26 13.00 13.08
C CYS A 336 2.34 12.24 14.04
N TYR A 337 2.92 11.58 15.04
CA TYR A 337 2.16 10.88 16.07
C TYR A 337 1.27 11.85 16.86
N GLY A 338 -0.05 11.76 16.66
CA GLY A 338 -1.06 12.58 17.35
C GLY A 338 -1.19 14.03 16.88
N MET A 339 -0.54 14.42 15.79
CA MET A 339 -0.62 15.78 15.28
C MET A 339 -0.24 15.88 13.80
N VAL A 340 -0.68 16.94 13.16
CA VAL A 340 -0.09 17.44 11.91
C VAL A 340 0.62 18.75 12.20
N VAL A 341 1.88 18.84 11.79
CA VAL A 341 2.65 20.09 11.83
C VAL A 341 2.56 20.75 10.47
N ILE A 342 2.08 21.98 10.44
CA ILE A 342 2.16 22.83 9.26
C ILE A 342 3.35 23.75 9.43
N ALA A 343 4.25 23.73 8.47
CA ALA A 343 5.41 24.62 8.44
C ALA A 343 5.33 25.52 7.21
N GLU A 344 5.30 26.80 7.46
CA GLU A 344 5.32 27.84 6.45
C GLU A 344 6.72 27.92 5.82
N ASN A 345 6.78 28.01 4.52
CA ASN A 345 7.99 28.32 3.79
C ASN A 345 8.27 29.83 3.90
N VAL A 346 9.43 30.19 4.36
CA VAL A 346 9.79 31.60 4.53
C VAL A 346 10.80 32.02 3.46
N GLN A 347 10.31 32.73 2.46
CA GLN A 347 11.12 33.28 1.36
C GLN A 347 11.89 32.21 0.58
N GLU A 348 11.28 31.04 0.36
CA GLU A 348 11.88 29.94 -0.39
C GLU A 348 13.27 29.50 0.14
N LYS A 349 13.46 29.55 1.46
CA LYS A 349 14.77 29.28 2.08
C LYS A 349 14.74 28.43 3.33
N ARG A 350 13.62 28.38 4.04
CA ARG A 350 13.49 27.61 5.27
C ARG A 350 12.02 27.44 5.64
N PHE A 351 11.75 26.41 6.38
CA PHE A 351 10.44 26.18 6.96
C PHE A 351 10.40 26.62 8.42
N GLU A 352 9.33 27.31 8.81
CA GLU A 352 9.03 27.67 10.19
C GLU A 352 7.69 27.06 10.61
N PRO A 353 7.59 26.36 11.78
CA PRO A 353 6.31 25.83 12.24
C PRO A 353 5.28 26.96 12.42
N ALA A 354 4.18 26.90 11.65
CA ALA A 354 3.10 27.89 11.65
C ALA A 354 1.88 27.40 12.44
N ALA A 355 1.50 26.12 12.32
CA ALA A 355 0.38 25.55 13.04
C ALA A 355 0.64 24.11 13.48
N ILE A 356 -0.03 23.69 14.56
CA ILE A 356 -0.08 22.31 15.04
C ILE A 356 -1.54 21.89 15.15
N LEU A 357 -1.96 20.94 14.33
CA LEU A 357 -3.31 20.39 14.30
C LEU A 357 -3.32 19.12 15.13
N LYS A 358 -4.27 18.99 16.06
CA LYS A 358 -4.41 17.80 16.90
C LYS A 358 -5.15 16.72 16.13
N THR A 359 -4.64 15.51 16.14
CA THR A 359 -5.25 14.37 15.48
C THR A 359 -5.36 13.20 16.44
N SER A 360 -5.96 12.10 16.01
CA SER A 360 -5.79 10.82 16.68
C SER A 360 -4.30 10.44 16.71
N TRP A 361 -3.89 9.67 17.71
CA TRP A 361 -2.50 9.26 17.91
C TRP A 361 -1.91 8.48 16.73
N SER A 362 -2.74 7.72 16.05
CA SER A 362 -2.31 6.84 14.96
C SER A 362 -2.59 7.44 13.58
N THR A 363 -2.16 8.66 13.35
CA THR A 363 -2.24 9.30 12.02
C THR A 363 -1.52 8.43 10.98
N SER A 364 -2.19 8.08 9.88
CA SER A 364 -1.67 7.21 8.83
C SER A 364 -1.30 7.98 7.56
N SER A 365 -2.18 8.84 7.06
CA SER A 365 -1.94 9.60 5.84
C SER A 365 -2.65 10.95 5.82
N LEU A 366 -2.23 11.81 4.91
CA LEU A 366 -2.83 13.11 4.60
C LEU A 366 -3.36 13.08 3.16
N ALA A 367 -4.46 13.76 2.92
CA ALA A 367 -4.95 14.11 1.60
C ALA A 367 -5.41 15.58 1.60
N ALA A 368 -5.12 16.32 0.54
CA ALA A 368 -5.39 17.74 0.44
C ALA A 368 -6.23 18.08 -0.79
N ALA A 369 -7.21 18.95 -0.64
CA ALA A 369 -8.01 19.56 -1.70
C ALA A 369 -8.68 20.84 -1.19
N ASP A 370 -9.09 21.70 -2.06
CA ASP A 370 -10.04 22.78 -1.79
C ASP A 370 -11.45 22.17 -1.92
N TYR A 371 -12.00 21.64 -0.80
CA TYR A 371 -13.25 20.87 -0.85
C TYR A 371 -14.51 21.73 -0.96
N ASP A 372 -14.43 23.00 -0.59
CA ASP A 372 -15.59 23.92 -0.62
C ASP A 372 -15.43 25.08 -1.62
N ASN A 373 -14.44 24.98 -2.49
CA ASN A 373 -14.14 25.90 -3.59
C ASN A 373 -13.92 27.36 -3.10
N ASP A 374 -13.33 27.53 -1.90
CA ASP A 374 -13.02 28.86 -1.36
C ASP A 374 -11.64 29.39 -1.76
N GLY A 375 -10.85 28.59 -2.47
CA GLY A 375 -9.52 28.91 -2.98
C GLY A 375 -8.38 28.62 -2.02
N LEU A 376 -8.64 27.98 -0.87
CA LEU A 376 -7.64 27.55 0.10
C LEU A 376 -7.57 26.00 0.12
N ILE A 377 -6.37 25.46 0.26
CA ILE A 377 -6.18 24.01 0.33
C ILE A 377 -6.45 23.52 1.74
N ASP A 378 -7.41 22.58 1.85
CA ASP A 378 -7.84 21.92 3.08
C ASP A 378 -7.13 20.59 3.28
N LEU A 379 -7.19 20.02 4.49
CA LEU A 379 -6.53 18.78 4.84
C LEU A 379 -7.50 17.74 5.42
N TYR A 380 -7.51 16.56 4.83
CA TYR A 380 -8.11 15.36 5.43
C TYR A 380 -7.01 14.47 6.03
N VAL A 381 -7.22 14.07 7.27
CA VAL A 381 -6.23 13.31 8.05
C VAL A 381 -6.82 11.94 8.36
N CYS A 382 -6.24 10.90 7.78
CA CYS A 382 -6.59 9.52 8.10
C CYS A 382 -5.93 9.07 9.40
N ALA A 383 -6.67 8.30 10.19
CA ALA A 383 -6.19 7.71 11.44
C ALA A 383 -6.54 6.21 11.49
N TYR A 384 -5.68 5.41 12.10
CA TYR A 384 -5.73 3.96 12.00
C TYR A 384 -6.19 3.29 13.30
N VAL A 385 -5.42 3.35 14.36
CA VAL A 385 -5.67 2.67 15.64
C VAL A 385 -6.29 3.63 16.64
N ASN A 386 -7.38 3.21 17.31
CA ASN A 386 -7.94 3.94 18.44
C ASN A 386 -7.21 3.53 19.74
N GLU A 387 -6.30 4.39 20.19
CA GLU A 387 -5.53 4.15 21.42
C GLU A 387 -6.28 4.53 22.71
N ASP A 388 -7.36 5.32 22.62
CA ASP A 388 -8.13 5.78 23.78
C ASP A 388 -8.83 4.62 24.51
N ASN A 389 -9.04 3.49 23.85
CA ASN A 389 -9.59 2.27 24.42
C ASN A 389 -8.54 1.38 25.12
N GLY A 390 -7.32 1.84 25.29
CA GLY A 390 -6.24 1.11 25.96
C GLY A 390 -5.67 -0.06 25.14
N ASN A 391 -6.00 -0.14 23.87
CA ASN A 391 -5.72 -1.27 23.02
C ASN A 391 -4.51 -1.03 22.13
N SER A 392 -3.35 -1.38 22.63
CA SER A 392 -2.25 -1.74 21.74
C SER A 392 -2.58 -3.11 21.11
N ILE A 393 -2.49 -3.20 19.78
CA ILE A 393 -2.64 -4.46 19.05
C ILE A 393 -1.80 -5.55 19.77
N GLY A 394 -2.47 -6.55 20.33
CA GLY A 394 -1.81 -7.73 20.90
C GLY A 394 -1.65 -7.80 22.42
N THR A 395 -2.27 -6.93 23.23
CA THR A 395 -2.30 -7.06 24.67
C THR A 395 -3.73 -7.09 25.21
N ASP A 396 -4.14 -8.20 25.75
CA ASP A 396 -5.27 -8.46 26.69
C ASP A 396 -6.63 -7.77 26.48
N SER A 397 -6.91 -7.11 25.36
CA SER A 397 -8.22 -6.55 25.10
C SER A 397 -8.99 -7.40 24.10
N ASN A 398 -10.25 -7.66 24.42
CA ASN A 398 -11.19 -8.45 23.64
C ASN A 398 -11.64 -7.78 22.31
N GLU A 399 -10.99 -6.72 21.87
CA GLU A 399 -11.34 -6.03 20.63
C GLU A 399 -10.42 -6.46 19.51
N PHE A 400 -10.76 -7.58 18.93
CA PHE A 400 -10.13 -8.07 17.70
C PHE A 400 -10.60 -7.22 16.51
N VAL A 401 -9.70 -6.97 15.57
CA VAL A 401 -10.06 -6.38 14.29
C VAL A 401 -10.81 -7.43 13.48
N TYR A 402 -11.98 -7.10 13.01
CA TYR A 402 -12.85 -8.00 12.24
C TYR A 402 -13.20 -7.37 10.89
N HIS A 403 -13.76 -8.16 10.00
CA HIS A 403 -14.02 -7.81 8.60
C HIS A 403 -14.76 -6.46 8.40
N ASP A 404 -15.76 -6.15 9.23
CA ASP A 404 -16.50 -4.88 9.18
C ASP A 404 -16.24 -4.07 10.47
N ALA A 405 -14.96 -3.81 10.75
CA ALA A 405 -14.54 -3.16 11.99
C ALA A 405 -14.98 -1.68 12.04
N GLU A 406 -15.52 -1.29 13.18
CA GLU A 406 -15.92 0.10 13.51
C GLU A 406 -15.24 0.61 14.79
N ASN A 407 -14.12 0.00 15.17
CA ASN A 407 -13.37 0.30 16.37
C ASN A 407 -11.99 0.93 16.10
N GLY A 408 -11.78 1.43 14.89
CA GLY A 408 -10.60 2.22 14.52
C GLY A 408 -10.61 3.64 15.07
N ALA A 409 -9.59 4.41 14.74
CA ALA A 409 -9.52 5.82 15.08
C ALA A 409 -10.37 6.68 14.12
N SER A 410 -10.87 7.81 14.63
CA SER A 410 -11.61 8.76 13.80
C SER A 410 -10.65 9.61 12.95
N ASN A 411 -10.99 9.77 11.68
CA ASN A 411 -10.33 10.70 10.78
C ASN A 411 -10.76 12.14 11.09
N THR A 412 -10.01 13.13 10.61
CA THR A 412 -10.31 14.54 10.87
C THR A 412 -10.24 15.34 9.57
N MET A 413 -11.27 16.18 9.33
CA MET A 413 -11.29 17.18 8.27
C MET A 413 -10.92 18.54 8.82
N TYR A 414 -9.83 19.10 8.35
CA TYR A 414 -9.37 20.44 8.69
C TYR A 414 -9.62 21.41 7.54
N LYS A 415 -10.57 22.33 7.74
CA LYS A 415 -10.77 23.45 6.83
C LYS A 415 -9.67 24.50 7.05
N ASN A 416 -9.04 24.91 5.97
CA ASN A 416 -8.14 26.06 5.97
C ASN A 416 -8.95 27.35 6.10
N VAL A 417 -8.63 28.17 7.11
CA VAL A 417 -9.29 29.45 7.39
C VAL A 417 -8.27 30.60 7.44
N THR A 418 -7.18 30.43 6.72
CA THR A 418 -6.09 31.40 6.62
C THR A 418 -6.61 32.73 6.09
N LYS A 419 -6.22 33.82 6.72
CA LYS A 419 -6.68 35.19 6.40
C LYS A 419 -5.58 36.15 5.92
N GLY A 420 -4.55 35.56 5.31
CA GLY A 420 -3.44 36.34 4.76
C GLY A 420 -2.11 35.66 5.00
N ILE A 421 -1.15 36.06 4.24
CA ILE A 421 0.21 35.52 4.18
C ILE A 421 0.83 35.42 5.58
N GLY A 422 1.46 34.30 5.88
CA GLY A 422 2.13 34.03 7.14
C GLY A 422 1.22 33.84 8.34
N LYS A 423 -0.07 33.54 8.12
CA LYS A 423 -1.06 33.31 9.20
C LYS A 423 -1.87 32.06 8.99
N ILE A 424 -1.19 30.99 8.62
CA ILE A 424 -1.80 29.69 8.36
C ILE A 424 -2.63 29.25 9.55
N SER A 425 -3.89 28.96 9.33
CA SER A 425 -4.85 28.58 10.35
C SER A 425 -5.87 27.58 9.82
N PHE A 426 -6.13 26.54 10.60
CA PHE A 426 -7.08 25.50 10.28
C PHE A 426 -8.12 25.31 11.38
N LEU A 427 -9.31 24.86 10.99
CA LEU A 427 -10.42 24.57 11.88
C LEU A 427 -10.89 23.12 11.64
N ASP A 428 -11.03 22.33 12.69
CA ASP A 428 -11.69 21.01 12.61
C ASP A 428 -13.18 21.23 12.31
N VAL A 429 -13.62 20.72 11.16
CA VAL A 429 -15.00 20.82 10.67
C VAL A 429 -15.64 19.45 10.44
N THR A 430 -15.02 18.38 10.90
CA THR A 430 -15.40 16.99 10.64
C THR A 430 -16.89 16.75 10.88
N ASP A 431 -17.42 17.16 12.04
CA ASP A 431 -18.82 17.03 12.39
C ASP A 431 -19.71 17.95 11.54
N GLU A 432 -19.26 19.16 11.31
CA GLU A 432 -20.04 20.19 10.61
C GLU A 432 -20.30 19.81 9.16
N VAL A 433 -19.32 19.19 8.50
CA VAL A 433 -19.41 18.85 7.08
C VAL A 433 -19.98 17.45 6.83
N GLY A 434 -20.23 16.64 7.88
CA GLY A 434 -20.82 15.30 7.78
C GLY A 434 -19.83 14.16 7.61
N LEU A 435 -18.54 14.40 7.77
CA LEU A 435 -17.47 13.39 7.67
C LEU A 435 -17.27 12.58 8.97
N ASN A 436 -18.11 12.77 10.00
CA ASN A 436 -18.14 11.96 11.21
C ASN A 436 -18.97 10.68 11.06
N VAL A 437 -19.71 10.52 9.97
CA VAL A 437 -20.53 9.33 9.70
C VAL A 437 -19.64 8.22 9.16
N ASN A 438 -19.73 7.01 9.74
CA ASN A 438 -18.89 5.85 9.40
C ASN A 438 -17.37 6.12 9.55
N ASN A 439 -16.97 6.97 10.46
CA ASN A 439 -15.62 7.54 10.58
C ASN A 439 -14.74 6.83 11.63
N SER A 440 -15.12 5.66 12.11
CA SER A 440 -14.37 4.89 13.13
C SER A 440 -13.78 3.60 12.58
N ARG A 441 -13.38 3.62 11.32
CA ARG A 441 -12.78 2.48 10.64
C ARG A 441 -11.24 2.58 10.67
N TRP A 442 -10.56 1.54 10.24
CA TRP A 442 -9.09 1.50 10.23
C TRP A 442 -8.56 2.14 8.94
N SER A 443 -8.65 3.47 8.88
CA SER A 443 -8.37 4.22 7.67
C SER A 443 -6.88 4.27 7.35
N PHE A 444 -6.51 3.89 6.12
CA PHE A 444 -5.12 3.82 5.69
C PHE A 444 -4.74 4.92 4.72
N ALA A 445 -5.62 5.26 3.78
CA ALA A 445 -5.38 6.27 2.77
C ALA A 445 -6.70 6.94 2.35
N ALA A 446 -6.60 8.15 1.82
CA ALA A 446 -7.71 8.87 1.23
C ALA A 446 -7.29 9.52 -0.10
N SER A 447 -8.26 9.74 -0.96
CA SER A 447 -8.07 10.42 -2.25
C SER A 447 -9.25 11.31 -2.56
N TRP A 448 -8.97 12.48 -3.11
CA TRP A 448 -9.94 13.42 -3.61
C TRP A 448 -10.09 13.30 -5.12
N GLU A 449 -11.33 13.35 -5.62
CA GLU A 449 -11.66 13.38 -7.05
C GLU A 449 -13.13 13.78 -7.22
N ASP A 450 -13.45 14.58 -8.21
CA ASP A 450 -14.83 14.86 -8.65
C ASP A 450 -15.32 13.68 -9.50
N TYR A 451 -15.84 12.61 -8.83
CA TYR A 451 -16.15 11.35 -9.51
C TYR A 451 -17.45 11.41 -10.32
N ASP A 452 -18.38 12.31 -9.96
CA ASP A 452 -19.67 12.46 -10.64
C ASP A 452 -19.74 13.68 -11.58
N ASN A 453 -18.66 14.45 -11.66
CA ASN A 453 -18.46 15.61 -12.53
C ASN A 453 -19.43 16.76 -12.23
N ASP A 454 -19.74 17.00 -10.96
CA ASP A 454 -20.57 18.12 -10.52
C ASP A 454 -19.80 19.38 -10.16
N GLY A 455 -18.46 19.30 -10.11
CA GLY A 455 -17.52 20.37 -9.85
C GLY A 455 -17.06 20.48 -8.40
N ASP A 456 -17.55 19.63 -7.51
CA ASP A 456 -17.12 19.54 -6.11
C ASP A 456 -16.15 18.37 -5.92
N GLN A 457 -15.17 18.50 -5.03
CA GLN A 457 -14.22 17.41 -4.75
C GLN A 457 -14.84 16.41 -3.79
N ASP A 458 -15.00 15.16 -4.24
CA ASP A 458 -15.48 14.03 -3.44
C ASP A 458 -14.32 13.31 -2.75
N LEU A 459 -14.62 12.54 -1.71
CA LEU A 459 -13.61 11.88 -0.90
C LEU A 459 -13.81 10.36 -0.85
N TYR A 460 -12.81 9.61 -1.31
CA TYR A 460 -12.73 8.17 -1.09
C TYR A 460 -11.75 7.86 0.03
N VAL A 461 -12.18 7.04 1.01
CA VAL A 461 -11.35 6.59 2.14
C VAL A 461 -11.20 5.09 2.09
N ALA A 462 -9.97 4.63 1.92
CA ALA A 462 -9.62 3.22 1.94
C ALA A 462 -9.29 2.76 3.37
N ASN A 463 -10.03 1.78 3.84
CA ASN A 463 -9.90 1.18 5.16
C ASN A 463 -9.27 -0.21 5.04
N ASP A 464 -8.29 -0.52 5.90
CA ASP A 464 -7.64 -1.84 5.95
C ASP A 464 -8.60 -2.89 6.57
N TYR A 465 -9.34 -2.45 7.59
CA TYR A 465 -10.43 -3.21 8.20
C TYR A 465 -11.69 -2.35 8.26
N GLY A 466 -12.82 -2.99 7.95
CA GLY A 466 -14.08 -2.30 7.75
C GLY A 466 -14.26 -1.85 6.29
N ARG A 467 -15.47 -1.40 6.00
CA ARG A 467 -15.85 -1.00 4.65
C ARG A 467 -15.19 0.32 4.27
N ASN A 468 -14.84 0.46 3.00
CA ASN A 468 -14.38 1.74 2.46
C ASN A 468 -15.52 2.78 2.45
N ASN A 469 -15.17 4.05 2.43
CA ASN A 469 -16.14 5.13 2.32
C ASN A 469 -15.99 5.85 0.98
N LEU A 470 -17.11 6.20 0.36
CA LEU A 470 -17.19 7.15 -0.73
C LEU A 470 -18.12 8.30 -0.30
N TYR A 471 -17.51 9.36 0.15
CA TYR A 471 -18.25 10.56 0.56
C TYR A 471 -18.45 11.48 -0.64
N ASN A 472 -19.70 11.55 -1.10
CA ASN A 472 -20.12 12.53 -2.12
C ASN A 472 -20.26 13.89 -1.47
N ASN A 473 -19.65 14.88 -2.09
CA ASN A 473 -19.70 16.28 -1.69
C ASN A 473 -20.85 17.00 -2.42
N ASP A 474 -21.69 17.72 -1.72
CA ASP A 474 -22.64 18.68 -2.28
C ASP A 474 -22.39 20.04 -1.57
N LYS A 475 -21.59 20.87 -2.21
CA LYS A 475 -21.25 22.22 -1.74
C LYS A 475 -20.71 22.26 -0.31
N GLY A 476 -19.71 21.41 -0.04
CA GLY A 476 -19.03 21.32 1.24
C GLY A 476 -19.79 20.50 2.30
N LYS A 477 -20.76 19.67 1.90
CA LYS A 477 -21.46 18.72 2.78
C LYS A 477 -21.35 17.31 2.23
N PHE A 478 -20.90 16.38 3.04
CA PHE A 478 -20.58 15.03 2.64
C PHE A 478 -21.66 14.02 3.04
N THR A 479 -21.90 13.06 2.15
CA THR A 479 -22.78 11.92 2.39
C THR A 479 -22.06 10.64 1.93
N ASP A 480 -21.96 9.63 2.79
CA ASP A 480 -21.38 8.34 2.42
C ASP A 480 -22.32 7.56 1.49
N LEU A 481 -21.86 7.30 0.29
CA LEU A 481 -22.58 6.58 -0.76
C LEU A 481 -21.94 5.22 -1.10
N ALA A 482 -20.91 4.78 -0.40
CA ALA A 482 -20.15 3.58 -0.73
C ALA A 482 -21.05 2.34 -0.92
N SER A 483 -22.00 2.12 -0.01
CA SER A 483 -22.96 1.00 -0.10
C SER A 483 -23.95 1.09 -1.27
N LYS A 484 -24.18 2.29 -1.82
CA LYS A 484 -25.07 2.49 -2.97
C LYS A 484 -24.36 2.33 -4.31
N THR A 485 -23.05 2.44 -4.31
CA THR A 485 -22.19 2.43 -5.51
C THR A 485 -21.35 1.16 -5.63
N ASP A 486 -21.53 0.17 -4.73
CA ASP A 486 -20.72 -1.04 -4.63
C ASP A 486 -19.19 -0.72 -4.51
N SER A 487 -18.85 0.39 -3.85
CA SER A 487 -17.44 0.82 -3.64
C SER A 487 -16.95 0.63 -2.21
N GLU A 488 -17.73 -0.09 -1.39
CA GLU A 488 -17.41 -0.36 0.02
C GLU A 488 -16.43 -1.52 0.25
N ASP A 489 -16.15 -2.35 -0.79
CA ASP A 489 -15.28 -3.53 -0.72
C ASP A 489 -13.83 -3.26 -1.20
#